data_1c52feb477c2f26d5ac0e8949d2132bc
#
_entry.id   1c52feb477c2f26d5ac0e8949d2132bc
#
_cell.length_a   1.000
_cell.length_b   1.000
_cell.length_c   1.000
_cell.angle_alpha   90.00
_cell.angle_beta   90.00
_cell.angle_gamma   90.00
#
_symmetry.space_group_name_H-M   'P 1'
#
loop_
_entity.id
_entity.type
_entity.pdbx_description
1 polymer ?
#
loop_
_entity_poly.entity_id
_entity_poly.type
_entity_poly.pdbx_seq_one_letter_code
_entity_poly.pdbx_strand_id
1 'polypeptide(L)'
;MKINILHLIDGAKAARGSTVIIDVFRAFSVEAYLLGAGAERVIPVGSIEAALKLKEKYPDALLCGERGGAKIDGFDYGNSPSELKGAAVCGRVVIHTTSAGTQGVENAKGATEIIGGSLVCAKAIADYLLAKRPDEVSLVAMGLSGERDTDEDILCAEYIKSRLLGAPLADMESRVERLKETDGKKFFAPENAGIFPREDFTMCTRLNAFPFIVRLHTDADGTPYMQKIDTTHLQHRPGRLSADALPDIRPGDRISKFTEDEVYSFTEDMQAAVVYTDEAEAPSRFDYAVVLGGEESFIPSRAAAAARLYREGKCSLFFVSGGVFRNTAHGFITEADALRLEMTALGVPEDAIISENAAATTIENMTLSHRMAKKLLSSELSCVAIVTSRFHCRRATYLAKSLIKDARVWGISADYPLDNPAEFKKSPLLSDCVEKECRLLHRYVAKGLIEDFEI
;
A
#
# COMPACT_ATOMS: atom_id res chain seq x y z
N MET A 1 7.95 16.70 19.05
CA MET A 1 8.74 15.75 18.21
C MET A 1 9.76 16.53 17.38
N LYS A 2 11.04 16.35 17.64
CA LYS A 2 12.14 16.89 16.82
C LYS A 2 12.42 15.95 15.64
N ILE A 3 12.54 16.45 14.41
CA ILE A 3 12.72 15.62 13.22
C ILE A 3 14.01 16.06 12.52
N ASN A 4 14.97 15.16 12.44
CA ASN A 4 16.27 15.36 11.79
C ASN A 4 16.30 14.55 10.49
N ILE A 5 16.80 15.12 9.38
CA ILE A 5 17.27 14.36 8.23
C ILE A 5 18.79 14.28 8.36
N LEU A 6 19.30 13.08 8.34
CA LEU A 6 20.73 12.75 8.49
C LEU A 6 21.17 11.96 7.25
N HIS A 7 22.47 11.97 6.98
CA HIS A 7 22.99 11.44 5.73
C HIS A 7 24.09 10.41 5.99
N LEU A 8 24.07 9.32 5.21
CA LEU A 8 25.15 8.37 5.08
C LEU A 8 25.50 7.64 6.41
N ILE A 9 26.63 6.99 6.45
CA ILE A 9 27.10 6.26 7.64
C ILE A 9 27.28 7.18 8.85
N ASP A 10 27.77 8.38 8.66
CA ASP A 10 27.96 9.32 9.77
C ASP A 10 26.61 9.82 10.32
N GLY A 11 25.60 9.96 9.45
CA GLY A 11 24.24 10.19 9.86
C GLY A 11 23.66 9.04 10.71
N ALA A 12 23.92 7.80 10.32
CA ALA A 12 23.50 6.62 11.09
C ALA A 12 24.16 6.59 12.48
N LYS A 13 25.46 6.88 12.60
CA LYS A 13 26.17 6.98 13.89
C LYS A 13 25.61 8.11 14.77
N ALA A 14 25.21 9.22 14.15
CA ALA A 14 24.66 10.39 14.86
C ALA A 14 23.18 10.22 15.24
N ALA A 15 22.48 9.25 14.67
CA ALA A 15 21.02 9.07 14.83
C ALA A 15 20.63 8.82 16.31
N ARG A 16 19.50 9.42 16.70
CA ARG A 16 18.91 9.32 18.05
C ARG A 16 17.41 9.17 17.94
N GLY A 17 16.79 8.68 19.00
CA GLY A 17 15.35 8.50 19.08
C GLY A 17 14.85 7.38 18.15
N SER A 18 13.62 7.51 17.67
CA SER A 18 13.08 6.60 16.65
C SER A 18 13.81 6.87 15.32
N THR A 19 14.57 5.91 14.85
CA THR A 19 15.47 6.07 13.69
C THR A 19 14.95 5.28 12.50
N VAL A 20 14.78 5.96 11.37
CA VAL A 20 14.43 5.35 10.08
C VAL A 20 15.69 5.33 9.21
N ILE A 21 16.19 4.15 8.92
CA ILE A 21 17.33 3.93 7.99
C ILE A 21 16.73 3.76 6.59
N ILE A 22 17.00 4.70 5.70
CA ILE A 22 16.37 4.79 4.38
C ILE A 22 17.33 4.32 3.30
N ASP A 23 16.90 3.30 2.54
CA ASP A 23 17.60 2.78 1.34
C ASP A 23 16.51 2.29 0.37
N VAL A 24 16.09 3.19 -0.52
CA VAL A 24 15.02 2.96 -1.50
C VAL A 24 15.50 2.06 -2.64
N PHE A 25 16.72 2.29 -3.13
CA PHE A 25 17.30 1.53 -4.24
C PHE A 25 18.50 0.67 -3.81
N ARG A 26 18.25 -0.52 -3.14
CA ARG A 26 17.01 -1.31 -3.10
C ARG A 26 16.72 -1.98 -1.75
N ALA A 27 17.63 -1.86 -0.75
CA ALA A 27 17.64 -2.73 0.43
C ALA A 27 16.29 -2.81 1.18
N PHE A 28 15.76 -1.69 1.66
CA PHE A 28 14.51 -1.73 2.43
C PHE A 28 13.25 -1.82 1.58
N SER A 29 13.34 -1.55 0.29
CA SER A 29 12.30 -1.97 -0.64
C SER A 29 12.23 -3.48 -0.75
N VAL A 30 13.37 -4.17 -0.93
CA VAL A 30 13.46 -5.64 -0.98
C VAL A 30 12.96 -6.28 0.32
N GLU A 31 13.37 -5.77 1.49
CA GLU A 31 12.90 -6.30 2.78
C GLU A 31 11.38 -6.14 2.94
N ALA A 32 10.82 -5.02 2.48
CA ALA A 32 9.38 -4.83 2.51
C ALA A 32 8.66 -5.85 1.60
N TYR A 33 9.18 -6.12 0.40
CA TYR A 33 8.62 -7.14 -0.49
C TYR A 33 8.77 -8.56 0.07
N LEU A 34 9.91 -8.92 0.68
CA LEU A 34 10.12 -10.21 1.35
C LEU A 34 9.09 -10.43 2.46
N LEU A 35 8.94 -9.46 3.37
CA LEU A 35 8.00 -9.53 4.49
C LEU A 35 6.55 -9.44 4.02
N GLY A 36 6.29 -8.70 2.95
CA GLY A 36 4.99 -8.65 2.27
C GLY A 36 4.62 -9.99 1.65
N ALA A 37 5.58 -10.70 1.07
CA ALA A 37 5.42 -12.05 0.52
C ALA A 37 5.30 -13.14 1.60
N GLY A 38 5.34 -12.78 2.89
CA GLY A 38 5.15 -13.71 4.00
C GLY A 38 6.44 -14.32 4.54
N ALA A 39 7.63 -13.78 4.23
CA ALA A 39 8.84 -14.16 4.94
C ALA A 39 8.61 -14.01 6.47
N GLU A 40 9.07 -14.98 7.25
CA GLU A 40 8.92 -14.97 8.71
C GLU A 40 9.65 -13.76 9.31
N ARG A 41 10.91 -13.57 8.91
CA ARG A 41 11.77 -12.47 9.31
C ARG A 41 12.95 -12.32 8.34
N VAL A 42 13.57 -11.14 8.35
CA VAL A 42 14.79 -10.86 7.60
C VAL A 42 15.91 -10.53 8.58
N ILE A 43 17.06 -11.22 8.49
CA ILE A 43 18.22 -10.97 9.35
C ILE A 43 19.22 -10.14 8.57
N PRO A 44 19.35 -8.82 8.86
CA PRO A 44 20.30 -7.96 8.19
C PRO A 44 21.71 -8.21 8.74
N VAL A 45 22.69 -8.36 7.84
CA VAL A 45 24.10 -8.54 8.20
C VAL A 45 25.00 -7.69 7.33
N GLY A 46 26.11 -7.21 7.89
CA GLY A 46 27.04 -6.30 7.21
C GLY A 46 28.00 -6.97 6.23
N SER A 47 28.22 -8.30 6.29
CA SER A 47 29.19 -8.97 5.44
C SER A 47 28.70 -10.30 4.88
N ILE A 48 29.30 -10.74 3.78
CA ILE A 48 29.05 -12.05 3.16
C ILE A 48 29.43 -13.17 4.14
N GLU A 49 30.56 -13.05 4.83
CA GLU A 49 31.02 -14.02 5.79
C GLU A 49 30.05 -14.20 6.95
N ALA A 50 29.49 -13.09 7.45
CA ALA A 50 28.44 -13.13 8.47
C ALA A 50 27.17 -13.82 7.96
N ALA A 51 26.78 -13.58 6.71
CA ALA A 51 25.63 -14.24 6.10
C ALA A 51 25.82 -15.75 5.98
N LEU A 52 26.98 -16.19 5.52
CA LEU A 52 27.29 -17.62 5.39
C LEU A 52 27.38 -18.31 6.76
N LYS A 53 27.96 -17.65 7.76
CA LYS A 53 28.03 -18.19 9.14
C LYS A 53 26.60 -18.31 9.74
N LEU A 54 25.72 -17.37 9.49
CA LEU A 54 24.32 -17.46 9.93
C LEU A 54 23.55 -18.53 9.18
N LYS A 55 23.86 -18.79 7.91
CA LYS A 55 23.30 -19.90 7.14
C LYS A 55 23.60 -21.26 7.78
N GLU A 56 24.77 -21.44 8.41
CA GLU A 56 25.09 -22.65 9.19
C GLU A 56 24.15 -22.80 10.40
N LYS A 57 23.81 -21.69 11.07
CA LYS A 57 22.86 -21.68 12.20
C LYS A 57 21.41 -21.85 11.77
N TYR A 58 21.05 -21.33 10.60
CA TYR A 58 19.71 -21.41 10.02
C TYR A 58 19.77 -22.10 8.64
N PRO A 59 19.94 -23.45 8.57
CA PRO A 59 20.17 -24.20 7.33
C PRO A 59 19.09 -23.99 6.26
N ASP A 60 17.84 -23.79 6.70
CA ASP A 60 16.71 -23.55 5.80
C ASP A 60 16.50 -22.09 5.41
N ALA A 61 17.29 -21.14 5.97
CA ALA A 61 17.16 -19.73 5.62
C ALA A 61 17.56 -19.49 4.16
N LEU A 62 16.94 -18.51 3.52
CA LEU A 62 17.31 -18.03 2.19
C LEU A 62 18.39 -16.96 2.30
N LEU A 63 19.33 -16.97 1.38
CA LEU A 63 20.35 -15.92 1.25
C LEU A 63 19.91 -14.91 0.20
N CYS A 64 19.85 -13.65 0.58
CA CYS A 64 19.49 -12.54 -0.30
C CYS A 64 20.56 -11.44 -0.18
N GLY A 65 20.99 -10.86 -1.29
CA GLY A 65 21.95 -9.76 -1.20
C GLY A 65 22.72 -9.43 -2.45
N GLU A 66 23.49 -8.33 -2.34
CA GLU A 66 24.27 -7.76 -3.44
C GLU A 66 25.62 -7.24 -2.99
N ARG A 67 26.54 -7.10 -3.97
CA ARG A 67 27.72 -6.22 -3.91
C ARG A 67 27.84 -5.48 -5.24
N GLY A 68 27.93 -4.13 -5.16
CA GLY A 68 27.91 -3.29 -6.34
C GLY A 68 26.62 -3.40 -7.19
N GLY A 69 25.52 -3.80 -6.56
CA GLY A 69 24.22 -4.03 -7.21
C GLY A 69 24.02 -5.43 -7.77
N ALA A 70 25.11 -6.20 -8.00
CA ALA A 70 25.04 -7.55 -8.55
C ALA A 70 24.76 -8.60 -7.45
N LYS A 71 23.95 -9.61 -7.77
CA LYS A 71 23.68 -10.75 -6.90
C LYS A 71 24.99 -11.42 -6.50
N ILE A 72 25.11 -11.79 -5.23
CA ILE A 72 26.27 -12.51 -4.70
C ILE A 72 26.21 -13.97 -5.17
N ASP A 73 27.34 -14.49 -5.65
CA ASP A 73 27.45 -15.87 -6.09
C ASP A 73 27.07 -16.84 -4.95
N GLY A 74 26.25 -17.82 -5.27
CA GLY A 74 25.77 -18.82 -4.31
C GLY A 74 24.60 -18.35 -3.44
N PHE A 75 24.11 -17.11 -3.58
CA PHE A 75 22.90 -16.65 -2.90
C PHE A 75 21.64 -17.06 -3.68
N ASP A 76 20.53 -17.26 -2.96
CA ASP A 76 19.25 -17.64 -3.55
C ASP A 76 18.68 -16.47 -4.38
N TYR A 77 18.72 -15.25 -3.84
CA TYR A 77 18.20 -14.03 -4.47
C TYR A 77 19.21 -12.89 -4.44
N GLY A 78 19.14 -12.03 -5.45
CA GLY A 78 19.80 -10.74 -5.46
C GLY A 78 19.03 -9.70 -4.61
N ASN A 79 19.52 -8.46 -4.62
CA ASN A 79 18.82 -7.33 -3.98
C ASN A 79 17.85 -6.69 -4.99
N SER A 80 16.88 -7.48 -5.51
CA SER A 80 15.96 -7.10 -6.57
C SER A 80 14.53 -7.50 -6.22
N PRO A 81 13.59 -6.55 -6.01
CA PRO A 81 12.22 -6.90 -5.70
C PRO A 81 11.51 -7.63 -6.86
N SER A 82 11.90 -7.42 -8.11
CA SER A 82 11.31 -8.14 -9.24
C SER A 82 11.68 -9.63 -9.28
N GLU A 83 12.85 -10.02 -8.74
CA GLU A 83 13.23 -11.44 -8.57
C GLU A 83 12.35 -12.17 -7.55
N LEU A 84 11.68 -11.44 -6.65
CA LEU A 84 10.85 -12.02 -5.61
C LEU A 84 9.43 -12.37 -6.08
N LYS A 85 9.08 -12.04 -7.32
CA LYS A 85 7.78 -12.43 -7.90
C LYS A 85 7.68 -13.95 -8.01
N GLY A 86 6.72 -14.53 -7.29
CA GLY A 86 6.55 -15.99 -7.22
C GLY A 86 7.63 -16.73 -6.41
N ALA A 87 8.50 -16.01 -5.70
CA ALA A 87 9.52 -16.62 -4.85
C ALA A 87 8.89 -17.36 -3.66
N ALA A 88 9.41 -18.55 -3.34
CA ALA A 88 8.92 -19.37 -2.23
C ALA A 88 9.51 -18.91 -0.88
N VAL A 89 9.21 -17.67 -0.47
CA VAL A 89 9.72 -17.05 0.75
C VAL A 89 8.78 -17.14 1.95
N CYS A 90 7.52 -17.54 1.73
CA CYS A 90 6.51 -17.61 2.79
C CYS A 90 6.96 -18.57 3.91
N GLY A 91 6.92 -18.09 5.16
CA GLY A 91 7.36 -18.83 6.35
C GLY A 91 8.87 -19.07 6.45
N ARG A 92 9.68 -18.48 5.54
CA ARG A 92 11.13 -18.66 5.54
C ARG A 92 11.85 -17.50 6.25
N VAL A 93 12.94 -17.83 6.91
CA VAL A 93 13.92 -16.84 7.38
C VAL A 93 14.76 -16.43 6.18
N VAL A 94 15.02 -15.13 6.01
CA VAL A 94 15.90 -14.59 4.98
C VAL A 94 17.09 -13.90 5.64
N ILE A 95 18.30 -14.24 5.24
CA ILE A 95 19.54 -13.55 5.66
C ILE A 95 19.88 -12.56 4.55
N HIS A 96 19.95 -11.26 4.88
CA HIS A 96 20.08 -10.19 3.90
C HIS A 96 21.36 -9.37 4.13
N THR A 97 22.14 -9.14 3.07
CA THR A 97 23.34 -8.30 3.13
C THR A 97 23.45 -7.39 1.92
N THR A 98 23.68 -6.09 2.19
CA THR A 98 23.80 -5.05 1.17
C THR A 98 24.95 -4.09 1.45
N SER A 99 25.26 -3.24 0.48
CA SER A 99 26.39 -2.29 0.58
C SER A 99 26.08 -1.05 1.42
N ALA A 100 24.79 -0.68 1.61
CA ALA A 100 24.40 0.55 2.33
C ALA A 100 23.39 0.31 3.45
N GLY A 101 22.20 -0.23 3.17
CA GLY A 101 21.10 -0.32 4.13
C GLY A 101 21.47 -1.10 5.40
N THR A 102 22.06 -2.29 5.26
CA THR A 102 22.49 -3.12 6.41
C THR A 102 23.60 -2.46 7.22
N GLN A 103 24.47 -1.67 6.61
CA GLN A 103 25.49 -0.86 7.30
C GLN A 103 24.86 0.24 8.14
N GLY A 104 23.78 0.86 7.64
CA GLY A 104 23.02 1.85 8.39
C GLY A 104 22.44 1.28 9.69
N VAL A 105 21.86 0.07 9.63
CA VAL A 105 21.33 -0.63 10.81
C VAL A 105 22.43 -0.91 11.83
N GLU A 106 23.58 -1.42 11.40
CA GLU A 106 24.72 -1.73 12.28
C GLU A 106 25.29 -0.49 12.98
N ASN A 107 25.27 0.67 12.32
CA ASN A 107 25.87 1.90 12.83
C ASN A 107 24.91 2.77 13.66
N ALA A 108 23.61 2.58 13.61
CA ALA A 108 22.61 3.38 14.33
C ALA A 108 22.48 3.01 15.82
N LYS A 109 23.62 2.85 16.51
CA LYS A 109 23.67 2.38 17.91
C LYS A 109 23.08 3.35 18.93
N GLY A 110 22.89 4.61 18.56
CA GLY A 110 22.25 5.63 19.42
C GLY A 110 20.72 5.66 19.30
N ALA A 111 20.14 4.86 18.40
CA ALA A 111 18.71 4.77 18.19
C ALA A 111 18.00 4.07 19.36
N THR A 112 16.78 4.51 19.73
CA THR A 112 15.92 3.80 20.67
C THR A 112 15.15 2.66 19.98
N GLU A 113 14.96 2.77 18.68
CA GLU A 113 14.46 1.74 17.76
C GLU A 113 14.95 2.04 16.35
N ILE A 114 14.98 1.02 15.51
CA ILE A 114 15.38 1.13 14.12
C ILE A 114 14.25 0.60 13.22
N ILE A 115 13.93 1.38 12.19
CA ILE A 115 12.91 1.08 11.19
C ILE A 115 13.58 1.15 9.81
N GLY A 116 13.39 0.15 8.96
CA GLY A 116 13.80 0.18 7.57
C GLY A 116 12.89 1.08 6.75
N GLY A 117 13.48 2.04 6.04
CA GLY A 117 12.77 3.09 5.31
C GLY A 117 12.86 2.94 3.80
N SER A 118 11.70 2.99 3.15
CA SER A 118 11.58 3.08 1.70
C SER A 118 10.26 3.72 1.29
N LEU A 119 10.14 4.17 0.04
CA LEU A 119 8.92 4.78 -0.48
C LEU A 119 7.70 3.84 -0.39
N VAL A 120 7.92 2.53 -0.48
CA VAL A 120 6.85 1.53 -0.44
C VAL A 120 6.15 1.42 0.92
N CYS A 121 6.83 1.82 2.03
CA CYS A 121 6.29 1.84 3.39
C CYS A 121 6.18 3.25 3.99
N ALA A 122 6.50 4.30 3.26
CA ALA A 122 6.72 5.65 3.81
C ALA A 122 5.51 6.22 4.58
N LYS A 123 4.28 5.97 4.09
CA LYS A 123 3.06 6.36 4.82
C LYS A 123 2.91 5.58 6.14
N ALA A 124 3.11 4.28 6.11
CA ALA A 124 3.01 3.42 7.29
C ALA A 124 4.02 3.84 8.37
N ILE A 125 5.25 4.21 7.95
CA ILE A 125 6.28 4.75 8.85
C ILE A 125 5.82 6.07 9.48
N ALA A 126 5.30 7.00 8.69
CA ALA A 126 4.79 8.27 9.22
C ALA A 126 3.61 8.06 10.19
N ASP A 127 2.65 7.21 9.83
CA ASP A 127 1.48 6.91 10.68
C ASP A 127 1.93 6.26 12.01
N TYR A 128 2.90 5.35 11.98
CA TYR A 128 3.49 4.74 13.17
C TYR A 128 4.16 5.78 14.09
N LEU A 129 5.00 6.64 13.53
CA LEU A 129 5.70 7.67 14.30
C LEU A 129 4.73 8.72 14.88
N LEU A 130 3.67 9.08 14.15
CA LEU A 130 2.61 9.96 14.63
C LEU A 130 1.83 9.33 15.79
N ALA A 131 1.53 8.04 15.73
CA ALA A 131 0.84 7.31 16.79
C ALA A 131 1.73 7.15 18.05
N LYS A 132 3.01 6.83 17.83
CA LYS A 132 3.98 6.64 18.91
C LYS A 132 4.40 7.93 19.61
N ARG A 133 4.44 9.05 18.89
CA ARG A 133 4.84 10.40 19.37
C ARG A 133 6.22 10.42 20.05
N PRO A 134 7.28 9.92 19.42
CA PRO A 134 8.61 10.00 20.02
C PRO A 134 9.07 11.45 20.16
N ASP A 135 9.92 11.73 21.16
CA ASP A 135 10.51 13.08 21.34
C ASP A 135 11.40 13.46 20.16
N GLU A 136 12.13 12.50 19.60
CA GLU A 136 13.08 12.70 18.51
C GLU A 136 12.95 11.59 17.43
N VAL A 137 12.98 12.01 16.18
CA VAL A 137 12.99 11.15 14.98
C VAL A 137 14.23 11.48 14.15
N SER A 138 15.00 10.46 13.79
CA SER A 138 16.11 10.55 12.84
C SER A 138 15.74 9.83 11.55
N LEU A 139 15.69 10.54 10.43
CA LEU A 139 15.50 10.01 9.08
C LEU A 139 16.88 10.00 8.41
N VAL A 140 17.46 8.82 8.21
CA VAL A 140 18.84 8.66 7.73
C VAL A 140 18.83 8.18 6.29
N ALA A 141 19.14 9.06 5.34
CA ALA A 141 19.32 8.73 3.93
C ALA A 141 20.70 8.06 3.75
N MET A 142 20.71 6.76 3.41
CA MET A 142 21.94 5.97 3.33
C MET A 142 22.76 6.20 2.06
N GLY A 143 22.07 6.56 0.97
CA GLY A 143 22.73 6.84 -0.30
C GLY A 143 23.45 5.64 -0.93
N LEU A 144 24.28 5.93 -1.91
CA LEU A 144 25.06 4.92 -2.60
C LEU A 144 26.25 4.48 -1.72
N SER A 145 26.25 3.21 -1.34
CA SER A 145 27.30 2.56 -0.52
C SER A 145 27.53 3.23 0.85
N GLY A 146 26.62 4.09 1.32
CA GLY A 146 26.80 4.86 2.54
C GLY A 146 27.80 6.02 2.43
N GLU A 147 28.22 6.38 1.22
CA GLU A 147 29.29 7.35 0.94
C GLU A 147 28.82 8.57 0.14
N ARG A 148 27.80 8.41 -0.71
CA ARG A 148 27.27 9.48 -1.58
C ARG A 148 25.75 9.56 -1.45
N ASP A 149 25.24 10.76 -1.22
CA ASP A 149 23.80 11.02 -1.21
C ASP A 149 23.13 10.61 -2.53
N THR A 150 21.90 10.15 -2.43
CA THR A 150 21.04 9.79 -3.59
C THR A 150 19.68 10.46 -3.47
N ASP A 151 19.13 10.84 -4.63
CA ASP A 151 17.90 11.63 -4.71
C ASP A 151 16.68 10.84 -4.18
N GLU A 152 16.62 9.53 -4.39
CA GLU A 152 15.51 8.70 -3.94
C GLU A 152 15.42 8.56 -2.42
N ASP A 153 16.57 8.46 -1.73
CA ASP A 153 16.62 8.35 -0.28
C ASP A 153 16.27 9.69 0.37
N ILE A 154 16.79 10.78 -0.19
CA ILE A 154 16.44 12.15 0.25
C ILE A 154 14.94 12.39 0.04
N LEU A 155 14.40 12.04 -1.14
CA LEU A 155 12.98 12.18 -1.43
C LEU A 155 12.10 11.40 -0.45
N CYS A 156 12.52 10.18 -0.08
CA CYS A 156 11.82 9.37 0.91
C CYS A 156 11.85 10.03 2.29
N ALA A 157 13.01 10.54 2.74
CA ALA A 157 13.14 11.27 3.99
C ALA A 157 12.27 12.53 4.04
N GLU A 158 12.29 13.34 2.98
CA GLU A 158 11.44 14.53 2.83
C GLU A 158 9.95 14.17 2.84
N TYR A 159 9.55 13.11 2.15
CA TYR A 159 8.17 12.65 2.11
C TYR A 159 7.69 12.22 3.50
N ILE A 160 8.45 11.40 4.23
CA ILE A 160 8.11 11.00 5.60
C ILE A 160 8.02 12.25 6.50
N LYS A 161 9.03 13.13 6.46
CA LYS A 161 9.04 14.38 7.25
C LYS A 161 7.82 15.26 6.96
N SER A 162 7.46 15.43 5.69
CA SER A 162 6.32 16.26 5.29
C SER A 162 5.00 15.74 5.86
N ARG A 163 4.84 14.41 5.91
CA ARG A 163 3.68 13.77 6.51
C ARG A 163 3.64 13.95 8.03
N LEU A 164 4.79 13.82 8.69
CA LEU A 164 4.91 14.05 10.14
C LEU A 164 4.57 15.50 10.54
N LEU A 165 4.83 16.45 9.65
CA LEU A 165 4.53 17.88 9.84
C LEU A 165 3.10 18.25 9.40
N GLY A 166 2.32 17.32 8.85
CA GLY A 166 0.98 17.58 8.35
C GLY A 166 0.93 18.42 7.07
N ALA A 167 2.06 18.58 6.37
CA ALA A 167 2.22 19.35 5.13
C ALA A 167 2.75 18.44 4.00
N PRO A 168 1.90 17.55 3.43
CA PRO A 168 2.34 16.57 2.43
C PRO A 168 2.98 17.25 1.21
N LEU A 169 4.07 16.67 0.71
CA LEU A 169 4.72 17.13 -0.51
C LEU A 169 3.75 17.06 -1.70
N ALA A 170 3.69 18.15 -2.45
CA ALA A 170 3.00 18.17 -3.72
C ALA A 170 3.83 17.44 -4.80
N ASP A 171 3.16 17.06 -5.89
CA ASP A 171 3.78 16.59 -7.13
C ASP A 171 4.73 15.38 -6.98
N MET A 172 4.40 14.44 -6.08
CA MET A 172 5.22 13.24 -5.86
C MET A 172 5.44 12.43 -7.14
N GLU A 173 4.44 12.35 -8.02
CA GLU A 173 4.56 11.68 -9.32
C GLU A 173 5.70 12.31 -10.18
N SER A 174 5.71 13.64 -10.29
CA SER A 174 6.77 14.35 -11.02
C SER A 174 8.14 14.23 -10.35
N ARG A 175 8.18 14.16 -9.02
CA ARG A 175 9.43 13.97 -8.27
C ARG A 175 10.00 12.57 -8.48
N VAL A 176 9.16 11.54 -8.46
CA VAL A 176 9.54 10.16 -8.77
C VAL A 176 9.98 10.04 -10.24
N GLU A 177 9.29 10.69 -11.18
CA GLU A 177 9.67 10.65 -12.60
C GLU A 177 11.07 11.21 -12.83
N ARG A 178 11.44 12.30 -12.14
CA ARG A 178 12.79 12.89 -12.22
C ARG A 178 13.90 11.94 -11.75
N LEU A 179 13.62 10.99 -10.86
CA LEU A 179 14.61 10.00 -10.44
C LEU A 179 15.14 9.18 -11.62
N LYS A 180 14.39 9.03 -12.71
CA LYS A 180 14.85 8.34 -13.93
C LYS A 180 16.03 9.04 -14.61
N GLU A 181 16.18 10.34 -14.37
CA GLU A 181 17.26 11.15 -14.94
C GLU A 181 18.49 11.21 -14.03
N THR A 182 18.35 10.85 -12.76
CA THR A 182 19.38 10.87 -11.71
C THR A 182 19.76 9.45 -11.27
N ASP A 183 19.64 9.12 -9.98
CA ASP A 183 20.09 7.83 -9.44
C ASP A 183 19.27 6.63 -9.94
N GLY A 184 18.07 6.83 -10.42
CA GLY A 184 17.25 5.81 -11.09
C GLY A 184 17.66 5.50 -12.52
N LYS A 185 18.54 6.31 -13.17
CA LYS A 185 18.98 6.11 -14.56
C LYS A 185 19.55 4.72 -14.83
N LYS A 186 20.20 4.13 -13.82
CA LYS A 186 20.80 2.79 -13.88
C LYS A 186 19.81 1.70 -14.28
N PHE A 187 18.51 1.83 -13.94
CA PHE A 187 17.44 0.87 -14.26
C PHE A 187 16.95 0.95 -15.71
N PHE A 188 17.32 1.99 -16.43
CA PHE A 188 16.91 2.22 -17.83
C PHE A 188 18.05 2.05 -18.83
N ALA A 189 19.27 1.82 -18.36
CA ALA A 189 20.44 1.55 -19.17
C ALA A 189 20.45 0.09 -19.62
N PRO A 190 20.41 -0.20 -20.95
CA PRO A 190 20.33 -1.58 -21.45
C PRO A 190 21.47 -2.49 -20.97
N GLU A 191 22.68 -1.94 -20.81
CA GLU A 191 23.85 -2.65 -20.29
C GLU A 191 23.71 -3.10 -18.84
N ASN A 192 22.83 -2.47 -18.08
CA ASN A 192 22.59 -2.78 -16.68
C ASN A 192 21.38 -3.71 -16.44
N ALA A 193 20.66 -4.11 -17.48
CA ALA A 193 19.40 -4.83 -17.35
C ALA A 193 19.48 -6.13 -16.53
N GLY A 194 20.64 -6.81 -16.53
CA GLY A 194 20.88 -8.01 -15.73
C GLY A 194 21.15 -7.75 -14.24
N ILE A 195 21.48 -6.50 -13.86
CA ILE A 195 21.81 -6.11 -12.48
C ILE A 195 20.71 -5.19 -11.91
N PHE A 196 20.18 -4.29 -12.74
CA PHE A 196 19.18 -3.29 -12.40
C PHE A 196 17.97 -3.41 -13.36
N PRO A 197 17.10 -4.42 -13.18
CA PRO A 197 15.91 -4.57 -14.00
C PRO A 197 15.04 -3.31 -13.93
N ARG A 198 14.52 -2.86 -15.07
CA ARG A 198 13.63 -1.68 -15.14
C ARG A 198 12.44 -1.78 -14.20
N GLU A 199 11.96 -2.98 -13.97
CA GLU A 199 10.82 -3.26 -13.09
C GLU A 199 11.13 -2.91 -11.62
N ASP A 200 12.38 -3.09 -11.17
CA ASP A 200 12.79 -2.72 -9.83
C ASP A 200 12.59 -1.23 -9.55
N PHE A 201 12.84 -0.36 -10.54
CA PHE A 201 12.54 1.07 -10.41
C PHE A 201 11.07 1.28 -10.07
N THR A 202 10.17 0.67 -10.84
CA THR A 202 8.72 0.80 -10.63
C THR A 202 8.29 0.24 -9.28
N MET A 203 8.85 -0.90 -8.88
CA MET A 203 8.53 -1.53 -7.59
C MET A 203 9.05 -0.71 -6.40
N CYS A 204 10.30 -0.24 -6.43
CA CYS A 204 10.90 0.54 -5.35
C CYS A 204 10.26 1.94 -5.21
N THR A 205 9.83 2.55 -6.30
CA THR A 205 9.19 3.87 -6.29
C THR A 205 7.69 3.86 -6.09
N ARG A 206 7.07 2.66 -5.98
CA ARG A 206 5.64 2.54 -5.69
C ARG A 206 5.34 3.09 -4.32
N LEU A 207 4.75 4.29 -4.28
CA LEU A 207 4.50 5.01 -3.05
C LEU A 207 3.44 4.31 -2.20
N ASN A 208 3.78 4.00 -0.92
CA ASN A 208 2.85 3.47 0.08
C ASN A 208 2.21 2.12 -0.30
N ALA A 209 2.97 1.24 -0.96
CA ALA A 209 2.51 -0.08 -1.38
C ALA A 209 2.11 -0.99 -0.20
N PHE A 210 2.73 -0.80 0.96
CA PHE A 210 2.50 -1.65 2.13
C PHE A 210 1.97 -0.85 3.33
N PRO A 211 0.97 -1.40 4.06
CA PRO A 211 0.41 -0.79 5.26
C PRO A 211 1.13 -1.24 6.55
N PHE A 212 2.40 -1.58 6.46
CA PHE A 212 3.22 -1.99 7.60
C PHE A 212 4.59 -1.31 7.58
N ILE A 213 5.27 -1.29 8.72
CA ILE A 213 6.67 -0.90 8.84
C ILE A 213 7.56 -2.15 8.96
N VAL A 214 8.81 -2.01 8.55
CA VAL A 214 9.88 -2.99 8.73
C VAL A 214 10.71 -2.56 9.93
N ARG A 215 10.60 -3.25 11.08
CA ARG A 215 11.24 -2.83 12.34
C ARG A 215 12.25 -3.85 12.82
N LEU A 216 13.37 -3.35 13.35
CA LEU A 216 14.41 -4.18 13.97
C LEU A 216 13.95 -4.68 15.34
N HIS A 217 14.15 -5.96 15.56
CA HIS A 217 13.96 -6.69 16.80
C HIS A 217 15.26 -7.45 17.14
N THR A 218 15.35 -7.95 18.35
CA THR A 218 16.43 -8.83 18.79
C THR A 218 15.79 -10.04 19.45
N ASP A 219 16.16 -11.24 19.04
CA ASP A 219 15.65 -12.45 19.67
C ASP A 219 16.42 -12.80 20.96
N ALA A 220 16.02 -13.88 21.62
CA ALA A 220 16.52 -14.25 22.95
C ALA A 220 18.03 -14.57 22.97
N ASP A 221 18.62 -14.93 21.83
CA ASP A 221 20.04 -15.22 21.68
C ASP A 221 20.88 -14.01 21.21
N GLY A 222 20.22 -12.84 21.09
CA GLY A 222 20.88 -11.60 20.70
C GLY A 222 20.96 -11.38 19.19
N THR A 223 20.36 -12.25 18.35
CA THR A 223 20.37 -12.10 16.89
C THR A 223 19.39 -10.99 16.49
N PRO A 224 19.86 -9.91 15.80
CA PRO A 224 18.97 -8.87 15.29
C PRO A 224 18.21 -9.38 14.07
N TYR A 225 16.93 -9.02 13.93
CA TYR A 225 16.12 -9.34 12.77
C TYR A 225 15.06 -8.27 12.50
N MET A 226 14.73 -8.08 11.23
CA MET A 226 13.66 -7.21 10.77
C MET A 226 12.34 -7.99 10.65
N GLN A 227 11.28 -7.40 11.14
CA GLN A 227 9.94 -7.96 11.09
C GLN A 227 8.93 -6.89 10.70
N LYS A 228 7.86 -7.29 10.01
CA LYS A 228 6.76 -6.37 9.71
C LYS A 228 5.90 -6.12 10.94
N ILE A 229 5.56 -4.85 11.16
CA ILE A 229 4.56 -4.42 12.13
C ILE A 229 3.43 -3.77 11.36
N ASP A 230 2.26 -4.35 11.39
CA ASP A 230 1.06 -3.81 10.75
C ASP A 230 0.68 -2.48 11.42
N THR A 231 0.44 -1.45 10.61
CA THR A 231 0.09 -0.12 11.08
C THR A 231 -1.36 0.26 10.78
N THR A 232 -2.14 -0.62 10.22
CA THR A 232 -3.55 -0.33 9.88
C THR A 232 -4.38 0.05 11.08
N HIS A 233 -4.04 -0.51 12.26
CA HIS A 233 -4.69 -0.21 13.54
C HIS A 233 -4.13 1.05 14.24
N LEU A 234 -3.00 1.62 13.79
CA LEU A 234 -2.34 2.77 14.42
C LEU A 234 -2.87 4.12 13.92
N GLN A 235 -3.85 4.13 13.01
CA GLN A 235 -4.54 5.36 12.67
C GLN A 235 -5.09 5.97 13.97
N HIS A 236 -4.78 7.25 14.20
CA HIS A 236 -5.16 7.98 15.40
C HIS A 236 -6.62 7.67 15.74
N ARG A 237 -6.83 6.91 16.84
CA ARG A 237 -8.17 6.69 17.36
C ARG A 237 -8.45 7.85 18.30
N PRO A 238 -9.29 8.82 17.92
CA PRO A 238 -9.84 9.79 18.90
C PRO A 238 -10.47 8.98 20.03
N GLY A 239 -10.46 9.51 21.24
CA GLY A 239 -11.16 8.85 22.34
C GLY A 239 -12.63 8.68 21.99
N ARG A 240 -13.18 7.46 22.10
CA ARG A 240 -14.62 7.27 21.93
C ARG A 240 -15.37 8.09 22.97
N LEU A 241 -16.39 8.82 22.53
CA LEU A 241 -17.32 9.49 23.41
C LEU A 241 -18.05 8.45 24.27
N SER A 242 -18.46 8.85 25.48
CA SER A 242 -19.33 8.00 26.30
C SER A 242 -20.70 7.84 25.63
N ALA A 243 -21.41 6.76 25.95
CA ALA A 243 -22.72 6.49 25.37
C ALA A 243 -23.70 7.67 25.50
N ASP A 244 -23.64 8.39 26.63
CA ASP A 244 -24.50 9.55 26.91
C ASP A 244 -24.11 10.81 26.12
N ALA A 245 -22.91 10.83 25.52
CA ALA A 245 -22.41 11.93 24.70
C ALA A 245 -22.49 11.64 23.20
N LEU A 246 -23.05 10.48 22.80
CA LEU A 246 -23.25 10.17 21.40
C LEU A 246 -24.33 11.07 20.78
N PRO A 247 -24.10 11.59 19.56
CA PRO A 247 -25.09 12.38 18.87
C PRO A 247 -26.32 11.52 18.49
N ASP A 248 -27.49 12.13 18.49
CA ASP A 248 -28.72 11.52 17.97
C ASP A 248 -28.75 11.72 16.44
N ILE A 249 -28.71 10.62 15.69
CA ILE A 249 -28.86 10.66 14.23
C ILE A 249 -30.35 10.60 13.89
N ARG A 250 -30.82 11.60 13.14
CA ARG A 250 -32.21 11.68 12.65
C ARG A 250 -32.26 11.48 11.14
N PRO A 251 -33.36 10.92 10.61
CA PRO A 251 -33.57 10.87 9.18
C PRO A 251 -33.43 12.25 8.53
N GLY A 252 -32.63 12.37 7.49
CA GLY A 252 -32.29 13.61 6.81
C GLY A 252 -31.08 14.37 7.37
N ASP A 253 -30.43 13.87 8.44
CA ASP A 253 -29.17 14.44 8.88
C ASP A 253 -28.07 14.17 7.85
N ARG A 254 -27.22 15.19 7.61
CA ARG A 254 -26.06 15.06 6.71
C ARG A 254 -24.80 14.68 7.49
N ILE A 255 -23.91 13.90 6.85
CA ILE A 255 -22.68 13.44 7.50
C ILE A 255 -21.80 14.62 7.94
N SER A 256 -21.83 15.75 7.25
CA SER A 256 -21.08 16.98 7.61
C SER A 256 -21.53 17.64 8.91
N LYS A 257 -22.71 17.28 9.43
CA LYS A 257 -23.24 17.77 10.71
C LYS A 257 -22.38 17.32 11.89
N PHE A 258 -21.71 16.16 11.78
CA PHE A 258 -21.00 15.51 12.87
C PHE A 258 -19.52 15.85 12.84
N THR A 259 -18.90 15.92 14.01
CA THR A 259 -17.44 16.02 14.16
C THR A 259 -16.77 14.67 13.89
N GLU A 260 -15.44 14.67 13.64
CA GLU A 260 -14.68 13.42 13.45
C GLU A 260 -14.74 12.52 14.69
N ASP A 261 -14.73 13.11 15.91
CA ASP A 261 -14.81 12.37 17.18
C ASP A 261 -16.19 11.71 17.38
N GLU A 262 -17.28 12.40 16.99
CA GLU A 262 -18.62 11.85 17.02
C GLU A 262 -18.76 10.68 16.05
N VAL A 263 -18.32 10.84 14.78
CA VAL A 263 -18.35 9.77 13.76
C VAL A 263 -17.51 8.56 14.19
N TYR A 264 -16.38 8.81 14.85
CA TYR A 264 -15.57 7.73 15.40
C TYR A 264 -16.29 6.95 16.52
N SER A 265 -17.19 7.62 17.22
CA SER A 265 -17.93 7.06 18.36
C SER A 265 -19.26 6.42 17.94
N PHE A 266 -19.66 6.50 16.66
CA PHE A 266 -20.92 5.95 16.16
C PHE A 266 -21.06 4.46 16.50
N THR A 267 -22.27 4.09 16.90
CA THR A 267 -22.63 2.67 17.08
C THR A 267 -22.60 1.94 15.74
N GLU A 268 -22.60 0.62 15.78
CA GLU A 268 -22.63 -0.21 14.56
C GLU A 268 -23.84 0.11 13.67
N ASP A 269 -25.00 0.36 14.25
CA ASP A 269 -26.20 0.72 13.49
C ASP A 269 -26.07 2.11 12.85
N MET A 270 -25.47 3.09 13.54
CA MET A 270 -25.16 4.41 12.97
C MET A 270 -24.13 4.30 11.86
N GLN A 271 -23.09 3.49 12.03
CA GLN A 271 -22.09 3.22 11.00
C GLN A 271 -22.72 2.56 9.78
N ALA A 272 -23.63 1.61 9.98
CA ALA A 272 -24.35 0.96 8.90
C ALA A 272 -25.16 1.96 8.07
N ALA A 273 -25.86 2.90 8.71
CA ALA A 273 -26.62 3.95 8.02
C ALA A 273 -25.72 4.86 7.17
N VAL A 274 -24.51 5.17 7.66
CA VAL A 274 -23.54 5.97 6.90
C VAL A 274 -22.94 5.21 5.72
N VAL A 275 -22.65 3.93 5.89
CA VAL A 275 -21.82 3.16 4.93
C VAL A 275 -22.66 2.47 3.87
N TYR A 276 -23.75 1.83 4.25
CA TYR A 276 -24.60 1.11 3.31
C TYR A 276 -25.64 2.04 2.68
N THR A 277 -25.90 1.81 1.41
CA THR A 277 -26.92 2.53 0.64
C THR A 277 -27.62 1.56 -0.27
N ASP A 278 -28.86 1.89 -0.65
CA ASP A 278 -29.54 1.16 -1.69
C ASP A 278 -28.86 1.41 -3.04
N GLU A 279 -28.75 0.35 -3.84
CA GLU A 279 -28.22 0.45 -5.19
C GLU A 279 -29.24 1.15 -6.09
N ALA A 280 -28.80 2.20 -6.78
CA ALA A 280 -29.61 2.82 -7.82
C ALA A 280 -29.83 1.84 -8.98
N GLU A 281 -31.00 1.88 -9.60
CA GLU A 281 -31.28 1.08 -10.78
C GLU A 281 -30.22 1.31 -11.86
N ALA A 282 -29.51 0.24 -12.20
CA ALA A 282 -28.38 0.30 -13.13
C ALA A 282 -28.86 0.37 -14.59
N PRO A 283 -28.14 1.05 -15.48
CA PRO A 283 -28.45 1.06 -16.91
C PRO A 283 -28.33 -0.34 -17.51
N SER A 284 -28.93 -0.53 -18.68
CA SER A 284 -28.86 -1.81 -19.40
C SER A 284 -27.45 -2.17 -19.87
N ARG A 285 -26.56 -1.17 -20.02
CA ARG A 285 -25.18 -1.36 -20.48
C ARG A 285 -24.23 -0.29 -19.93
N PHE A 286 -23.00 -0.69 -19.69
CA PHE A 286 -21.87 0.18 -19.33
C PHE A 286 -20.83 0.20 -20.46
N ASP A 287 -20.19 1.35 -20.68
CA ASP A 287 -19.08 1.48 -21.65
C ASP A 287 -17.85 0.70 -21.16
N TYR A 288 -17.59 0.77 -19.87
CA TYR A 288 -16.58 -0.03 -19.18
C TYR A 288 -16.90 -0.12 -17.67
N ALA A 289 -16.19 -1.04 -17.00
CA ALA A 289 -16.24 -1.16 -15.55
C ALA A 289 -14.84 -1.03 -14.95
N VAL A 290 -14.72 -0.36 -13.80
CA VAL A 290 -13.52 -0.40 -12.96
C VAL A 290 -13.78 -1.37 -11.81
N VAL A 291 -12.98 -2.44 -11.74
CA VAL A 291 -13.05 -3.42 -10.65
C VAL A 291 -11.95 -3.11 -9.67
N LEU A 292 -12.33 -2.70 -8.46
CA LEU A 292 -11.38 -2.22 -7.46
C LEU A 292 -10.69 -3.38 -6.73
N GLY A 293 -9.37 -3.32 -6.63
CA GLY A 293 -8.58 -4.15 -5.75
C GLY A 293 -8.89 -3.92 -4.27
N GLY A 294 -8.32 -4.74 -3.40
CA GLY A 294 -8.50 -4.66 -1.95
C GLY A 294 -7.92 -5.86 -1.21
N GLU A 295 -8.36 -6.10 0.02
CA GLU A 295 -7.95 -7.28 0.78
C GLU A 295 -8.26 -8.56 0.02
N GLU A 296 -7.36 -9.56 0.14
CA GLU A 296 -7.45 -10.84 -0.57
C GLU A 296 -8.84 -11.49 -0.47
N SER A 297 -9.42 -11.48 0.71
CA SER A 297 -10.73 -12.09 0.98
C SER A 297 -11.88 -11.54 0.14
N PHE A 298 -11.76 -10.31 -0.39
CA PHE A 298 -12.79 -9.66 -1.20
C PHE A 298 -12.57 -9.81 -2.72
N ILE A 299 -11.38 -10.23 -3.16
CA ILE A 299 -11.02 -10.36 -4.58
C ILE A 299 -11.97 -11.32 -5.33
N PRO A 300 -12.24 -12.55 -4.82
CA PRO A 300 -13.13 -13.48 -5.54
C PRO A 300 -14.55 -12.95 -5.72
N SER A 301 -15.12 -12.30 -4.71
CA SER A 301 -16.48 -11.74 -4.80
C SER A 301 -16.57 -10.58 -5.80
N ARG A 302 -15.57 -9.70 -5.86
CA ARG A 302 -15.51 -8.61 -6.83
C ARG A 302 -15.32 -9.13 -8.26
N ALA A 303 -14.47 -10.12 -8.45
CA ALA A 303 -14.29 -10.80 -9.74
C ALA A 303 -15.59 -11.46 -10.19
N ALA A 304 -16.33 -12.13 -9.29
CA ALA A 304 -17.62 -12.75 -9.57
C ALA A 304 -18.69 -11.71 -9.99
N ALA A 305 -18.73 -10.54 -9.33
CA ALA A 305 -19.65 -9.46 -9.70
C ALA A 305 -19.31 -8.90 -11.11
N ALA A 306 -18.05 -8.71 -11.43
CA ALA A 306 -17.61 -8.29 -12.76
C ALA A 306 -17.93 -9.34 -13.83
N ALA A 307 -17.65 -10.62 -13.57
CA ALA A 307 -18.00 -11.72 -14.47
C ALA A 307 -19.51 -11.86 -14.68
N ARG A 308 -20.35 -11.53 -13.69
CA ARG A 308 -21.81 -11.45 -13.84
C ARG A 308 -22.19 -10.36 -14.85
N LEU A 309 -21.61 -9.16 -14.75
CA LEU A 309 -21.86 -8.07 -15.72
C LEU A 309 -21.49 -8.49 -17.15
N TYR A 310 -20.39 -9.22 -17.30
CA TYR A 310 -19.97 -9.75 -18.61
C TYR A 310 -21.00 -10.76 -19.15
N ARG A 311 -21.38 -11.77 -18.36
CA ARG A 311 -22.34 -12.81 -18.77
C ARG A 311 -23.74 -12.26 -19.09
N GLU A 312 -24.17 -11.21 -18.40
CA GLU A 312 -25.44 -10.51 -18.65
C GLU A 312 -25.36 -9.56 -19.86
N GLY A 313 -24.21 -9.44 -20.53
CA GLY A 313 -24.00 -8.51 -21.64
C GLY A 313 -24.04 -7.04 -21.26
N LYS A 314 -23.98 -6.73 -19.96
CA LYS A 314 -24.02 -5.36 -19.43
C LYS A 314 -22.71 -4.60 -19.53
N CYS A 315 -21.59 -5.32 -19.57
CA CYS A 315 -20.26 -4.73 -19.74
C CYS A 315 -19.34 -5.71 -20.49
N SER A 316 -18.56 -5.18 -21.42
CA SER A 316 -17.62 -5.98 -22.23
C SER A 316 -16.15 -5.57 -22.07
N LEU A 317 -15.86 -4.54 -21.26
CA LEU A 317 -14.52 -4.03 -21.02
C LEU A 317 -14.32 -3.71 -19.53
N PHE A 318 -13.29 -4.27 -18.94
CA PHE A 318 -13.01 -4.15 -17.51
C PHE A 318 -11.59 -3.64 -17.28
N PHE A 319 -11.46 -2.62 -16.43
CA PHE A 319 -10.18 -2.19 -15.86
C PHE A 319 -10.11 -2.75 -14.44
N VAL A 320 -9.26 -3.73 -14.23
CA VAL A 320 -8.96 -4.23 -12.88
C VAL A 320 -7.84 -3.38 -12.30
N SER A 321 -8.08 -2.74 -11.16
CA SER A 321 -7.18 -1.70 -10.66
C SER A 321 -6.82 -1.92 -9.20
N GLY A 322 -5.53 -1.87 -8.91
CA GLY A 322 -4.94 -2.02 -7.59
C GLY A 322 -3.52 -2.53 -7.66
N GLY A 323 -2.59 -1.65 -7.32
CA GLY A 323 -1.16 -1.95 -7.40
C GLY A 323 -0.57 -2.51 -6.11
N VAL A 324 -1.36 -2.68 -5.04
CA VAL A 324 -0.88 -3.24 -3.79
C VAL A 324 -0.65 -4.75 -3.97
N PHE A 325 0.53 -5.22 -3.57
CA PHE A 325 0.83 -6.66 -3.58
C PHE A 325 0.14 -7.36 -2.42
N ARG A 326 -0.46 -8.52 -2.70
CA ARG A 326 -1.13 -9.39 -1.73
C ARG A 326 -0.66 -10.83 -1.88
N ASN A 327 -0.64 -11.58 -0.78
CA ASN A 327 -0.57 -13.03 -0.82
C ASN A 327 -1.96 -13.53 -1.22
N THR A 328 -2.10 -14.05 -2.42
CA THR A 328 -3.36 -14.53 -2.96
C THR A 328 -3.28 -16.03 -3.24
N ALA A 329 -4.40 -16.65 -3.58
CA ALA A 329 -4.42 -18.05 -4.05
C ALA A 329 -3.51 -18.25 -5.28
N HIS A 330 -3.19 -17.19 -6.02
CA HIS A 330 -2.32 -17.19 -7.21
C HIS A 330 -0.87 -16.78 -6.90
N GLY A 331 -0.48 -16.67 -5.61
CA GLY A 331 0.83 -16.23 -5.16
C GLY A 331 0.88 -14.76 -4.76
N PHE A 332 2.10 -14.25 -4.59
CA PHE A 332 2.34 -12.85 -4.21
C PHE A 332 2.32 -11.94 -5.45
N ILE A 333 1.15 -11.39 -5.75
CA ILE A 333 0.88 -10.58 -6.95
C ILE A 333 0.09 -9.31 -6.59
N THR A 334 -0.07 -8.40 -7.56
CA THR A 334 -0.90 -7.21 -7.34
C THR A 334 -2.38 -7.57 -7.23
N GLU A 335 -3.14 -6.69 -6.57
CA GLU A 335 -4.60 -6.82 -6.47
C GLU A 335 -5.26 -6.88 -7.86
N ALA A 336 -4.77 -6.08 -8.82
CA ALA A 336 -5.27 -6.07 -10.20
C ALA A 336 -4.96 -7.39 -10.93
N ASP A 337 -3.74 -7.94 -10.78
CA ASP A 337 -3.40 -9.22 -11.41
C ASP A 337 -4.21 -10.38 -10.80
N ALA A 338 -4.46 -10.35 -9.49
CA ALA A 338 -5.32 -11.32 -8.83
C ALA A 338 -6.76 -11.26 -9.36
N LEU A 339 -7.34 -10.05 -9.48
CA LEU A 339 -8.66 -9.85 -10.08
C LEU A 339 -8.72 -10.37 -11.52
N ARG A 340 -7.69 -10.09 -12.34
CA ARG A 340 -7.61 -10.57 -13.72
C ARG A 340 -7.65 -12.09 -13.78
N LEU A 341 -6.85 -12.76 -12.97
CA LEU A 341 -6.81 -14.23 -12.92
C LEU A 341 -8.15 -14.82 -12.48
N GLU A 342 -8.77 -14.28 -11.43
CA GLU A 342 -10.09 -14.72 -10.96
C GLU A 342 -11.18 -14.50 -12.02
N MET A 343 -11.21 -13.33 -12.67
CA MET A 343 -12.20 -13.04 -13.73
C MET A 343 -12.03 -13.96 -14.93
N THR A 344 -10.78 -14.24 -15.34
CA THR A 344 -10.49 -15.17 -16.45
C THR A 344 -10.95 -16.59 -16.09
N ALA A 345 -10.70 -17.05 -14.86
CA ALA A 345 -11.19 -18.33 -14.37
C ALA A 345 -12.73 -18.43 -14.36
N LEU A 346 -13.43 -17.29 -14.22
CA LEU A 346 -14.89 -17.17 -14.29
C LEU A 346 -15.45 -16.99 -15.72
N GLY A 347 -14.59 -17.07 -16.74
CA GLY A 347 -14.96 -17.06 -18.15
C GLY A 347 -15.02 -15.68 -18.81
N VAL A 348 -14.44 -14.64 -18.19
CA VAL A 348 -14.24 -13.34 -18.85
C VAL A 348 -13.00 -13.45 -19.73
N PRO A 349 -13.07 -13.15 -21.04
CA PRO A 349 -11.92 -13.21 -21.93
C PRO A 349 -10.80 -12.27 -21.51
N GLU A 350 -9.54 -12.68 -21.70
CA GLU A 350 -8.37 -11.87 -21.30
C GLU A 350 -8.30 -10.52 -22.02
N ASP A 351 -8.74 -10.45 -23.28
CA ASP A 351 -8.79 -9.23 -24.08
C ASP A 351 -9.87 -8.24 -23.63
N ALA A 352 -10.84 -8.70 -22.81
CA ALA A 352 -11.83 -7.86 -22.15
C ALA A 352 -11.32 -7.25 -20.82
N ILE A 353 -10.12 -7.64 -20.34
CA ILE A 353 -9.59 -7.25 -19.04
C ILE A 353 -8.27 -6.49 -19.19
N ILE A 354 -8.21 -5.29 -18.67
CA ILE A 354 -7.00 -4.45 -18.67
C ILE A 354 -6.55 -4.23 -17.24
N SER A 355 -5.33 -4.66 -16.91
CA SER A 355 -4.75 -4.46 -15.56
C SER A 355 -4.15 -3.06 -15.42
N GLU A 356 -4.51 -2.38 -14.34
CA GLU A 356 -3.91 -1.14 -13.87
C GLU A 356 -3.19 -1.44 -12.55
N ASN A 357 -1.87 -1.53 -12.57
CA ASN A 357 -1.03 -2.03 -11.47
C ASN A 357 -0.26 -0.91 -10.74
N ALA A 358 -0.54 0.36 -11.01
CA ALA A 358 0.18 1.47 -10.40
C ALA A 358 -0.55 2.11 -9.20
N ALA A 359 -1.88 1.99 -9.16
CA ALA A 359 -2.70 2.63 -8.15
C ALA A 359 -2.47 2.07 -6.75
N ALA A 360 -2.25 2.95 -5.78
CA ALA A 360 -2.13 2.64 -4.35
C ALA A 360 -3.33 3.15 -3.52
N THR A 361 -4.21 3.93 -4.13
CA THR A 361 -5.38 4.54 -3.48
C THR A 361 -6.63 4.42 -4.34
N THR A 362 -7.81 4.54 -3.72
CA THR A 362 -9.10 4.54 -4.44
C THR A 362 -9.18 5.69 -5.46
N ILE A 363 -8.59 6.85 -5.16
CA ILE A 363 -8.53 7.99 -6.09
C ILE A 363 -7.73 7.63 -7.33
N GLU A 364 -6.54 7.03 -7.13
CA GLU A 364 -5.68 6.58 -8.23
C GLU A 364 -6.33 5.49 -9.05
N ASN A 365 -6.99 4.51 -8.40
CA ASN A 365 -7.73 3.46 -9.10
C ASN A 365 -8.72 4.07 -10.13
N MET A 366 -9.49 5.09 -9.71
CA MET A 366 -10.45 5.75 -10.59
C MET A 366 -9.76 6.56 -11.68
N THR A 367 -8.78 7.39 -11.30
CA THR A 367 -8.14 8.34 -12.20
C THR A 367 -7.32 7.65 -13.28
N LEU A 368 -6.53 6.63 -12.89
CA LEU A 368 -5.67 5.91 -13.83
C LEU A 368 -6.50 5.03 -14.76
N SER A 369 -7.46 4.28 -14.23
CA SER A 369 -8.36 3.45 -15.05
C SER A 369 -9.18 4.27 -16.04
N HIS A 370 -9.76 5.41 -15.60
CA HIS A 370 -10.52 6.29 -16.48
C HIS A 370 -9.63 6.90 -17.58
N ARG A 371 -8.40 7.33 -17.25
CA ARG A 371 -7.42 7.81 -18.23
C ARG A 371 -7.08 6.75 -19.28
N MET A 372 -6.93 5.50 -18.87
CA MET A 372 -6.69 4.37 -19.78
C MET A 372 -7.91 4.12 -20.66
N ALA A 373 -9.12 4.12 -20.09
CA ALA A 373 -10.36 3.95 -20.84
C ALA A 373 -10.55 5.03 -21.91
N LYS A 374 -10.29 6.29 -21.59
CA LYS A 374 -10.36 7.41 -22.56
C LYS A 374 -9.38 7.27 -23.72
N LYS A 375 -8.19 6.74 -23.46
CA LYS A 375 -7.21 6.49 -24.53
C LYS A 375 -7.63 5.35 -25.45
N LEU A 376 -8.31 4.33 -24.91
CA LEU A 376 -8.68 3.13 -25.65
C LEU A 376 -9.97 3.30 -26.44
N LEU A 377 -11.00 3.87 -25.81
CA LEU A 377 -12.36 3.87 -26.36
C LEU A 377 -12.62 4.97 -27.39
N SER A 378 -11.81 6.03 -27.48
CA SER A 378 -11.90 7.12 -28.49
C SER A 378 -13.31 7.69 -28.76
N SER A 379 -14.33 7.29 -27.99
CA SER A 379 -15.74 7.66 -28.08
C SER A 379 -16.20 8.47 -26.88
N GLU A 380 -17.31 9.18 -27.00
CA GLU A 380 -17.95 9.81 -25.83
C GLU A 380 -18.42 8.72 -24.86
N LEU A 381 -17.97 8.83 -23.61
CA LEU A 381 -18.35 7.92 -22.53
C LEU A 381 -19.70 8.37 -21.95
N SER A 382 -20.58 7.40 -21.68
CA SER A 382 -21.93 7.66 -21.15
C SER A 382 -22.14 7.07 -19.77
N CYS A 383 -21.68 5.82 -19.57
CA CYS A 383 -21.98 5.02 -18.38
C CYS A 383 -20.80 4.21 -17.93
N VAL A 384 -20.39 4.39 -16.67
CA VAL A 384 -19.27 3.70 -16.04
C VAL A 384 -19.73 2.94 -14.81
N ALA A 385 -19.34 1.66 -14.69
CA ALA A 385 -19.55 0.87 -13.48
C ALA A 385 -18.32 0.88 -12.58
N ILE A 386 -18.54 0.98 -11.26
CA ILE A 386 -17.51 0.80 -10.23
C ILE A 386 -17.88 -0.44 -9.43
N VAL A 387 -17.12 -1.51 -9.62
CA VAL A 387 -17.35 -2.81 -8.97
C VAL A 387 -16.50 -2.92 -7.72
N THR A 388 -17.12 -3.10 -6.57
CA THR A 388 -16.42 -3.22 -5.28
C THR A 388 -17.29 -3.91 -4.22
N SER A 389 -16.77 -4.13 -3.00
CA SER A 389 -17.53 -4.66 -1.86
C SER A 389 -18.64 -3.69 -1.42
N ARG A 390 -19.73 -4.21 -0.87
CA ARG A 390 -20.91 -3.41 -0.52
C ARG A 390 -20.58 -2.30 0.48
N PHE A 391 -19.82 -2.61 1.54
CA PHE A 391 -19.36 -1.61 2.51
C PHE A 391 -18.53 -0.48 1.88
N HIS A 392 -17.85 -0.71 0.77
CA HIS A 392 -17.01 0.28 0.08
C HIS A 392 -17.77 1.03 -1.03
N CYS A 393 -18.93 0.55 -1.44
CA CYS A 393 -19.62 0.99 -2.66
C CYS A 393 -20.01 2.48 -2.63
N ARG A 394 -20.57 2.99 -1.51
CA ARG A 394 -20.96 4.41 -1.38
C ARG A 394 -19.76 5.33 -1.62
N ARG A 395 -18.64 5.12 -0.90
CA ARG A 395 -17.45 5.99 -1.03
C ARG A 395 -16.84 5.92 -2.41
N ALA A 396 -16.66 4.71 -2.95
CA ALA A 396 -16.09 4.51 -4.29
C ALA A 396 -16.94 5.20 -5.37
N THR A 397 -18.27 5.06 -5.30
CA THR A 397 -19.20 5.67 -6.26
C THR A 397 -19.16 7.20 -6.17
N TYR A 398 -19.17 7.78 -4.98
CA TYR A 398 -19.15 9.24 -4.79
C TYR A 398 -17.80 9.83 -5.24
N LEU A 399 -16.69 9.17 -4.94
CA LEU A 399 -15.38 9.56 -5.47
C LEU A 399 -15.35 9.50 -6.99
N ALA A 400 -15.85 8.43 -7.59
CA ALA A 400 -15.86 8.30 -9.03
C ALA A 400 -16.74 9.40 -9.68
N LYS A 401 -17.90 9.73 -9.11
CA LYS A 401 -18.74 10.86 -9.55
C LYS A 401 -18.01 12.21 -9.43
N SER A 402 -17.15 12.38 -8.43
CA SER A 402 -16.36 13.60 -8.25
C SER A 402 -15.19 13.71 -9.25
N LEU A 403 -14.62 12.58 -9.69
CA LEU A 403 -13.43 12.52 -10.56
C LEU A 403 -13.79 12.36 -12.04
N ILE A 404 -14.83 11.57 -12.36
CA ILE A 404 -15.30 11.28 -13.72
C ILE A 404 -16.48 12.21 -14.03
N LYS A 405 -16.22 13.32 -14.73
CA LYS A 405 -17.22 14.35 -15.03
C LYS A 405 -17.87 14.20 -16.41
N ASP A 406 -17.29 13.37 -17.25
CA ASP A 406 -17.69 13.15 -18.65
C ASP A 406 -18.51 11.86 -18.86
N ALA A 407 -18.90 11.19 -17.77
CA ALA A 407 -19.79 10.03 -17.80
C ALA A 407 -20.61 9.92 -16.52
N ARG A 408 -21.76 9.27 -16.59
CA ARG A 408 -22.54 8.89 -15.41
C ARG A 408 -21.93 7.65 -14.77
N VAL A 409 -21.89 7.61 -13.44
CA VAL A 409 -21.24 6.56 -12.65
C VAL A 409 -22.25 5.81 -11.79
N TRP A 410 -22.16 4.48 -11.79
CA TRP A 410 -22.90 3.55 -10.93
C TRP A 410 -21.98 2.68 -10.10
N GLY A 411 -22.33 2.51 -8.81
CA GLY A 411 -21.75 1.50 -7.97
C GLY A 411 -22.40 0.14 -8.20
N ILE A 412 -21.59 -0.89 -8.27
CA ILE A 412 -22.02 -2.29 -8.36
C ILE A 412 -21.40 -3.03 -7.18
N SER A 413 -22.24 -3.45 -6.26
CA SER A 413 -21.79 -4.20 -5.08
C SER A 413 -21.50 -5.65 -5.41
N ALA A 414 -20.38 -6.14 -4.91
CA ALA A 414 -20.04 -7.56 -4.91
C ALA A 414 -20.74 -8.25 -3.73
N ASP A 415 -21.28 -9.45 -3.98
CA ASP A 415 -21.86 -10.27 -2.95
C ASP A 415 -20.77 -10.93 -2.11
N TYR A 416 -20.64 -10.55 -0.85
CA TYR A 416 -19.72 -11.15 0.12
C TYR A 416 -20.50 -11.56 1.38
N PRO A 417 -20.25 -12.75 1.95
CA PRO A 417 -20.97 -13.21 3.13
C PRO A 417 -20.95 -12.19 4.27
N LEU A 418 -22.11 -11.90 4.84
CA LEU A 418 -22.32 -10.96 5.94
C LEU A 418 -22.09 -9.46 5.57
N ASP A 419 -21.68 -9.11 4.35
CA ASP A 419 -21.50 -7.70 3.93
C ASP A 419 -22.85 -7.03 3.65
N ASN A 420 -23.62 -6.81 4.71
CA ASN A 420 -24.89 -6.11 4.67
C ASN A 420 -25.16 -5.43 6.02
N PRO A 421 -26.07 -4.42 6.09
CA PRO A 421 -26.29 -3.61 7.28
C PRO A 421 -26.77 -4.39 8.50
N ALA A 422 -27.42 -5.55 8.32
CA ALA A 422 -27.95 -6.35 9.43
C ALA A 422 -26.92 -7.33 10.03
N GLU A 423 -25.91 -7.73 9.26
CA GLU A 423 -25.07 -8.88 9.61
C GLU A 423 -23.58 -8.58 9.71
N PHE A 424 -23.06 -7.46 9.17
CA PHE A 424 -21.62 -7.17 9.13
C PHE A 424 -20.95 -7.26 10.52
N LYS A 425 -21.66 -6.90 11.57
CA LYS A 425 -21.22 -6.99 12.97
C LYS A 425 -20.91 -8.41 13.48
N LYS A 426 -21.35 -9.44 12.75
CA LYS A 426 -21.00 -10.83 13.04
C LYS A 426 -19.58 -11.20 12.58
N SER A 427 -18.93 -10.34 11.77
CA SER A 427 -17.58 -10.51 11.25
C SER A 427 -16.67 -9.40 11.75
N PRO A 428 -15.61 -9.69 12.54
CA PRO A 428 -14.63 -8.69 12.97
C PRO A 428 -14.01 -7.94 11.79
N LEU A 429 -13.69 -8.65 10.69
CA LEU A 429 -13.15 -8.06 9.48
C LEU A 429 -14.09 -7.02 8.87
N LEU A 430 -15.38 -7.34 8.75
CA LEU A 430 -16.36 -6.40 8.19
C LEU A 430 -16.65 -5.24 9.14
N SER A 431 -16.71 -5.48 10.46
CA SER A 431 -16.86 -4.41 11.45
C SER A 431 -15.72 -3.39 11.32
N ASP A 432 -14.47 -3.83 11.22
CA ASP A 432 -13.31 -2.95 11.01
C ASP A 432 -13.40 -2.20 9.66
N CYS A 433 -13.83 -2.89 8.60
CA CYS A 433 -14.03 -2.27 7.28
C CYS A 433 -15.10 -1.18 7.33
N VAL A 434 -16.26 -1.45 7.93
CA VAL A 434 -17.38 -0.51 8.03
C VAL A 434 -17.02 0.70 8.89
N GLU A 435 -16.38 0.51 10.04
CA GLU A 435 -15.90 1.61 10.89
C GLU A 435 -14.92 2.51 10.11
N LYS A 436 -13.98 1.91 9.38
CA LYS A 436 -13.02 2.64 8.55
C LYS A 436 -13.70 3.43 7.43
N GLU A 437 -14.66 2.82 6.73
CA GLU A 437 -15.40 3.47 5.63
C GLU A 437 -16.25 4.63 6.14
N CYS A 438 -16.92 4.48 7.28
CA CYS A 438 -17.70 5.55 7.91
C CYS A 438 -16.84 6.80 8.15
N ARG A 439 -15.65 6.63 8.73
CA ARG A 439 -14.70 7.72 8.97
C ARG A 439 -14.15 8.33 7.67
N LEU A 440 -13.87 7.50 6.68
CA LEU A 440 -13.36 7.98 5.38
C LEU A 440 -14.43 8.78 4.64
N LEU A 441 -15.69 8.37 4.67
CA LEU A 441 -16.81 9.12 4.09
C LEU A 441 -16.93 10.51 4.70
N HIS A 442 -16.98 10.61 6.04
CA HIS A 442 -16.98 11.89 6.75
C HIS A 442 -15.79 12.77 6.37
N ARG A 443 -14.57 12.21 6.44
CA ARG A 443 -13.33 12.94 6.13
C ARG A 443 -13.29 13.43 4.68
N TYR A 444 -13.86 12.69 3.74
CA TYR A 444 -13.88 13.06 2.32
C TYR A 444 -14.89 14.16 2.05
N VAL A 445 -16.03 14.16 2.74
CA VAL A 445 -16.98 15.30 2.73
C VAL A 445 -16.32 16.54 3.32
N ALA A 446 -15.72 16.44 4.50
CA ALA A 446 -15.03 17.54 5.18
C ALA A 446 -13.90 18.17 4.32
N LYS A 447 -13.27 17.40 3.44
CA LYS A 447 -12.24 17.85 2.49
C LYS A 447 -12.81 18.31 1.14
N GLY A 448 -14.11 18.25 0.92
CA GLY A 448 -14.73 18.56 -0.35
C GLY A 448 -14.37 17.60 -1.50
N LEU A 449 -13.91 16.40 -1.19
CA LEU A 449 -13.55 15.37 -2.18
C LEU A 449 -14.77 14.64 -2.72
N ILE A 450 -15.82 14.56 -1.93
CA ILE A 450 -17.13 14.03 -2.32
C ILE A 450 -18.23 14.99 -1.84
N GLU A 451 -19.40 14.94 -2.48
CA GLU A 451 -20.57 15.70 -2.05
C GLU A 451 -21.08 15.21 -0.70
N ASP A 452 -21.61 16.13 0.10
CA ASP A 452 -22.27 15.80 1.36
C ASP A 452 -23.59 15.07 1.11
N PHE A 453 -23.92 14.10 1.98
CA PHE A 453 -25.07 13.22 1.80
C PHE A 453 -25.87 13.02 3.08
N GLU A 454 -27.12 12.64 2.92
CA GLU A 454 -28.01 12.24 4.02
C GLU A 454 -27.71 10.81 4.49
N ILE A 455 -27.81 10.64 5.82
CA ILE A 455 -27.58 9.37 6.51
C ILE A 455 -28.89 8.61 6.67
#